data_e297c7bfa8f0cfee8d1a800961392fa6
#
_entry.id   e297c7bfa8f0cfee8d1a800961392fa6
#
_cell.length_a   1.000
_cell.length_b   1.000
_cell.length_c   1.000
_cell.angle_alpha   90.00
_cell.angle_beta   90.00
_cell.angle_gamma   90.00
#
_symmetry.space_group_name_H-M   'P 1'
#
loop_
_entity.id
_entity.type
_entity.pdbx_description
1 polymer ?
#
loop_
_entity_poly.entity_id
_entity_poly.type
_entity_poly.pdbx_seq_one_letter_code
_entity_poly.pdbx_strand_id
1 'polypeptide(L)'
;RKNKAYLKKILEKVGLDADSKKPVGNYSMGMKQRLAIAQAIMENQDILILDEPMNGLDHKGVDEMRKLFLELKKEGKLILLASHNREDIDILCDEVYEMEMGQLKRIRPLIFLESDAFH
;
A
#
# COMPACT_ATOMS: atom_id res chain seq x y z
N ARG A 1 22.82 4.97 -3.22
CA ARG A 1 22.90 4.23 -1.98
C ARG A 1 22.18 4.97 -0.84
N LYS A 2 21.38 4.24 -0.08
CA LYS A 2 20.58 4.87 0.98
C LYS A 2 21.42 5.10 2.22
N ASN A 3 21.28 6.26 2.83
CA ASN A 3 21.95 6.54 4.07
C ASN A 3 20.98 6.36 5.24
N LYS A 4 21.53 6.49 6.46
CA LYS A 4 20.76 6.28 7.67
C LYS A 4 19.61 7.27 7.82
N ALA A 5 19.80 8.50 7.40
CA ALA A 5 18.76 9.52 7.49
C ALA A 5 17.59 9.19 6.54
N TYR A 6 17.90 8.71 5.37
CA TYR A 6 16.88 8.30 4.41
C TYR A 6 16.08 7.11 4.95
N LEU A 7 16.80 6.13 5.50
CA LEU A 7 16.16 4.94 6.07
C LEU A 7 15.22 5.32 7.20
N LYS A 8 15.68 6.18 8.09
CA LYS A 8 14.85 6.65 9.20
C LYS A 8 13.59 7.33 8.70
N LYS A 9 13.72 8.14 7.66
CA LYS A 9 12.58 8.85 7.09
C LYS A 9 11.55 7.88 6.53
N ILE A 10 12.01 6.84 5.85
CA ILE A 10 11.10 5.84 5.27
C ILE A 10 10.38 5.06 6.37
N LEU A 11 11.10 4.66 7.41
CA LEU A 11 10.49 3.91 8.51
C LEU A 11 9.43 4.75 9.21
N GLU A 12 9.71 6.03 9.44
CA GLU A 12 8.72 6.91 10.05
C GLU A 12 7.50 7.09 9.16
N LYS A 13 7.72 7.12 7.84
CA LYS A 13 6.64 7.28 6.89
C LYS A 13 5.63 6.14 6.97
N VAL A 14 6.10 4.94 7.27
CA VAL A 14 5.21 3.79 7.42
C VAL A 14 4.77 3.57 8.87
N GLY A 15 5.14 4.49 9.77
CA GLY A 15 4.68 4.43 11.14
C GLY A 15 5.48 3.51 12.04
N LEU A 16 6.73 3.23 11.68
CA LEU A 16 7.62 2.45 12.53
C LEU A 16 8.62 3.36 13.24
N ASP A 17 9.01 2.94 14.45
CA ASP A 17 10.01 3.67 15.23
C ASP A 17 11.39 3.23 14.78
N ALA A 18 12.09 4.13 14.08
CA ALA A 18 13.41 3.83 13.53
C ALA A 18 14.45 3.59 14.61
N ASP A 19 14.20 4.05 15.83
CA ASP A 19 15.13 3.92 16.94
C ASP A 19 14.81 2.73 17.84
N SER A 20 13.77 1.97 17.48
CA SER A 20 13.40 0.80 18.26
C SER A 20 14.47 -0.27 18.18
N LYS A 21 14.75 -0.89 19.32
CA LYS A 21 15.67 -2.02 19.39
C LYS A 21 14.97 -3.36 19.44
N LYS A 22 13.67 -3.35 19.27
CA LYS A 22 12.88 -4.57 19.28
C LYS A 22 13.23 -5.42 18.05
N PRO A 23 13.60 -6.69 18.25
CA PRO A 23 13.90 -7.57 17.09
C PRO A 23 12.70 -7.73 16.18
N VAL A 24 12.96 -7.83 14.88
CA VAL A 24 11.89 -8.01 13.89
C VAL A 24 11.06 -9.27 14.19
N GLY A 25 11.69 -10.30 14.72
CA GLY A 25 10.97 -11.51 15.10
C GLY A 25 9.88 -11.28 16.14
N ASN A 26 9.98 -10.20 16.91
CA ASN A 26 8.98 -9.86 17.93
C ASN A 26 7.97 -8.82 17.43
N TYR A 27 8.01 -8.46 16.16
CA TYR A 27 7.05 -7.53 15.60
C TYR A 27 5.68 -8.19 15.47
N SER A 28 4.63 -7.41 15.72
CA SER A 28 3.27 -7.84 15.42
C SER A 28 3.10 -8.00 13.92
N MET A 29 1.99 -8.63 13.52
CA MET A 29 1.68 -8.75 12.09
C MET A 29 1.62 -7.36 11.44
N GLY A 30 0.98 -6.40 12.11
CA GLY A 30 0.88 -5.04 11.57
C GLY A 30 2.25 -4.38 11.42
N MET A 31 3.15 -4.59 12.38
CA MET A 31 4.50 -4.05 12.28
C MET A 31 5.28 -4.68 11.13
N LYS A 32 5.15 -5.99 10.96
CA LYS A 32 5.80 -6.68 9.84
C LYS A 32 5.25 -6.19 8.50
N GLN A 33 3.96 -5.92 8.45
CA GLN A 33 3.32 -5.41 7.26
C GLN A 33 3.86 -4.02 6.91
N ARG A 34 3.97 -3.15 7.92
CA ARG A 34 4.55 -1.82 7.72
C ARG A 34 5.99 -1.89 7.24
N LEU A 35 6.76 -2.84 7.77
CA LEU A 35 8.14 -3.03 7.36
C LEU A 35 8.23 -3.47 5.89
N ALA A 36 7.34 -4.37 5.47
CA ALA A 36 7.30 -4.80 4.08
C ALA A 36 6.99 -3.63 3.13
N ILE A 37 6.08 -2.77 3.53
CA ILE A 37 5.75 -1.58 2.75
C ILE A 37 6.96 -0.63 2.70
N ALA A 38 7.65 -0.46 3.82
CA ALA A 38 8.86 0.37 3.85
C ALA A 38 9.91 -0.15 2.89
N GLN A 39 10.08 -1.47 2.84
CA GLN A 39 11.05 -2.08 1.93
C GLN A 39 10.71 -1.77 0.48
N ALA A 40 9.43 -1.91 0.12
CA ALA A 40 8.99 -1.62 -1.24
C ALA A 40 9.26 -0.16 -1.62
N ILE A 41 8.99 0.76 -0.70
CA ILE A 41 9.23 2.18 -0.94
C ILE A 41 10.72 2.47 -1.04
N MET A 42 11.51 1.82 -0.19
CA MET A 42 12.95 2.06 -0.13
C MET A 42 13.66 1.70 -1.42
N GLU A 43 13.15 0.70 -2.12
CA GLU A 43 13.71 0.31 -3.40
C GLU A 43 13.45 1.37 -4.47
N ASN A 44 12.54 2.28 -4.21
CA ASN A 44 12.24 3.43 -5.05
C ASN A 44 11.97 3.07 -6.51
N GLN A 45 11.25 1.99 -6.73
CA GLN A 45 10.89 1.57 -8.07
C GLN A 45 9.65 2.31 -8.53
N ASP A 46 9.49 2.41 -9.84
CA ASP A 46 8.31 3.09 -10.41
C ASP A 46 7.05 2.26 -10.23
N ILE A 47 7.20 0.95 -10.10
CA ILE A 47 6.06 0.04 -9.95
C ILE A 47 6.17 -0.64 -8.59
N LEU A 48 5.11 -0.53 -7.80
CA LEU A 48 5.02 -1.19 -6.50
C LEU A 48 3.95 -2.26 -6.57
N ILE A 49 4.28 -3.46 -6.10
CA ILE A 49 3.34 -4.57 -6.06
C ILE A 49 3.05 -4.87 -4.59
N LEU A 50 1.80 -4.71 -4.20
CA LEU A 50 1.38 -4.87 -2.82
C LEU A 50 0.27 -5.93 -2.74
N ASP A 51 0.50 -6.95 -1.94
CA ASP A 51 -0.45 -8.05 -1.77
C ASP A 51 -1.06 -7.97 -0.38
N GLU A 52 -2.36 -7.68 -0.31
CA GLU A 52 -3.10 -7.52 0.93
C GLU A 52 -2.35 -6.66 1.94
N PRO A 53 -1.95 -5.45 1.56
CA PRO A 53 -1.05 -4.66 2.40
C PRO A 53 -1.67 -4.16 3.70
N MET A 54 -2.99 -4.21 3.82
CA MET A 54 -3.67 -3.73 5.03
C MET A 54 -3.87 -4.82 6.08
N ASN A 55 -3.52 -6.06 5.78
CA ASN A 55 -3.69 -7.15 6.72
C ASN A 55 -2.93 -6.88 8.00
N GLY A 56 -3.60 -7.10 9.13
CA GLY A 56 -2.98 -6.94 10.44
C GLY A 56 -2.93 -5.51 10.95
N LEU A 57 -3.43 -4.56 10.18
CA LEU A 57 -3.46 -3.15 10.60
C LEU A 57 -4.80 -2.82 11.26
N ASP A 58 -4.74 -1.96 12.28
CA ASP A 58 -5.94 -1.40 12.88
C ASP A 58 -6.47 -0.26 12.02
N HIS A 59 -7.60 0.34 12.43
CA HIS A 59 -8.22 1.41 11.66
C HIS A 59 -7.27 2.57 11.39
N LYS A 60 -6.50 2.95 12.40
CA LYS A 60 -5.56 4.05 12.25
C LYS A 60 -4.47 3.70 11.24
N GLY A 61 -3.97 2.47 11.32
CA GLY A 61 -2.94 2.00 10.39
C GLY A 61 -3.45 1.95 8.97
N VAL A 62 -4.68 1.49 8.78
CA VAL A 62 -5.29 1.45 7.46
C VAL A 62 -5.40 2.86 6.87
N ASP A 63 -5.86 3.82 7.67
CA ASP A 63 -5.98 5.20 7.20
C ASP A 63 -4.63 5.78 6.83
N GLU A 64 -3.61 5.51 7.64
CA GLU A 64 -2.26 5.97 7.37
C GLU A 64 -1.70 5.40 6.06
N MET A 65 -1.94 4.10 5.84
CA MET A 65 -1.44 3.46 4.63
C MET A 65 -2.20 3.93 3.39
N ARG A 66 -3.51 4.15 3.51
CA ARG A 66 -4.28 4.70 2.39
C ARG A 66 -3.73 6.06 1.97
N LYS A 67 -3.44 6.91 2.94
CA LYS A 67 -2.86 8.23 2.63
C LYS A 67 -1.50 8.09 1.96
N LEU A 68 -0.69 7.18 2.46
CA LEU A 68 0.64 6.96 1.89
C LEU A 68 0.55 6.49 0.45
N PHE A 69 -0.31 5.53 0.16
CA PHE A 69 -0.45 5.01 -1.20
C PHE A 69 -0.97 6.08 -2.15
N LEU A 70 -1.89 6.92 -1.70
CA LEU A 70 -2.38 8.01 -2.53
C LEU A 70 -1.29 9.05 -2.81
N GLU A 71 -0.41 9.30 -1.84
CA GLU A 71 0.73 10.17 -2.03
C GLU A 71 1.70 9.59 -3.06
N LEU A 72 1.99 8.30 -2.96
CA LEU A 72 2.89 7.64 -3.89
C LEU A 72 2.34 7.68 -5.32
N LYS A 73 1.05 7.47 -5.45
CA LYS A 73 0.38 7.55 -6.74
C LYS A 73 0.51 8.97 -7.31
N LYS A 74 0.34 9.96 -6.47
CA LYS A 74 0.46 11.36 -6.87
C LYS A 74 1.88 11.70 -7.33
N GLU A 75 2.87 11.00 -6.78
CA GLU A 75 4.26 11.16 -7.18
C GLU A 75 4.59 10.43 -8.49
N GLY A 76 3.62 9.77 -9.07
CA GLY A 76 3.82 9.09 -10.35
C GLY A 76 4.10 7.60 -10.25
N LYS A 77 3.98 7.03 -9.05
CA LYS A 77 4.18 5.59 -8.90
C LYS A 77 2.97 4.83 -9.42
N LEU A 78 3.24 3.70 -10.07
CA LEU A 78 2.19 2.76 -10.44
C LEU A 78 2.09 1.72 -9.34
N ILE A 79 0.90 1.57 -8.77
CA ILE A 79 0.70 0.63 -7.67
C ILE A 79 -0.24 -0.47 -8.13
N LEU A 80 0.24 -1.70 -8.07
CA LEU A 80 -0.57 -2.87 -8.33
C LEU A 80 -0.97 -3.45 -6.98
N LEU A 81 -2.26 -3.37 -6.67
CA LEU A 81 -2.79 -3.76 -5.38
C LEU A 81 -3.65 -5.02 -5.53
N ALA A 82 -3.28 -6.07 -4.83
CA ALA A 82 -4.10 -7.27 -4.71
C ALA A 82 -4.82 -7.21 -3.38
N SER A 83 -6.16 -7.18 -3.40
CA SER A 83 -6.93 -7.02 -2.18
C SER A 83 -8.31 -7.62 -2.34
N HIS A 84 -8.85 -8.12 -1.23
CA HIS A 84 -10.24 -8.56 -1.16
C HIS A 84 -11.12 -7.52 -0.46
N ASN A 85 -10.52 -6.45 0.03
CA ASN A 85 -11.25 -5.41 0.76
C ASN A 85 -11.84 -4.42 -0.22
N ARG A 86 -13.16 -4.42 -0.34
CA ARG A 86 -13.85 -3.56 -1.30
C ARG A 86 -13.64 -2.08 -1.02
N GLU A 87 -13.60 -1.72 0.25
CA GLU A 87 -13.43 -0.31 0.62
C GLU A 87 -12.06 0.21 0.20
N ASP A 88 -11.01 -0.59 0.40
CA ASP A 88 -9.67 -0.21 -0.06
C ASP A 88 -9.63 -0.07 -1.57
N ILE A 89 -10.27 -0.99 -2.27
CA ILE A 89 -10.31 -0.96 -3.73
C ILE A 89 -11.02 0.29 -4.20
N ASP A 90 -12.15 0.63 -3.59
CA ASP A 90 -12.91 1.81 -4.00
C ASP A 90 -12.18 3.12 -3.73
N ILE A 91 -11.43 3.18 -2.64
CA ILE A 91 -10.71 4.40 -2.27
C ILE A 91 -9.42 4.56 -3.08
N LEU A 92 -8.71 3.46 -3.32
CA LEU A 92 -7.34 3.53 -3.83
C LEU A 92 -7.20 3.28 -5.32
N CYS A 93 -8.09 2.49 -5.90
CA CYS A 93 -7.85 1.96 -7.25
C CYS A 93 -8.55 2.78 -8.33
N ASP A 94 -7.81 3.07 -9.39
CA ASP A 94 -8.33 3.74 -10.58
C ASP A 94 -8.94 2.74 -11.55
N GLU A 95 -8.30 1.58 -11.68
CA GLU A 95 -8.78 0.48 -12.49
C GLU A 95 -8.85 -0.75 -11.63
N VAL A 96 -9.89 -1.53 -11.82
CA VAL A 96 -10.09 -2.75 -11.05
C VAL A 96 -10.30 -3.92 -11.99
N TYR A 97 -9.56 -4.99 -11.72
CA TYR A 97 -9.69 -6.24 -12.45
C TYR A 97 -10.02 -7.35 -11.46
N GLU A 98 -10.83 -8.25 -11.88
CA GLU A 98 -11.17 -9.43 -11.10
C GLU A 98 -10.55 -10.65 -11.74
N MET A 99 -9.88 -11.47 -10.93
CA MET A 99 -9.31 -12.72 -11.41
C MET A 99 -10.33 -13.82 -11.16
N GLU A 100 -10.80 -14.43 -12.23
CA GLU A 100 -11.79 -15.49 -12.13
C GLU A 100 -11.44 -16.61 -13.09
N MET A 101 -11.28 -17.81 -12.55
CA MET A 101 -10.96 -19.00 -13.34
C MET A 101 -9.76 -18.78 -14.28
N GLY A 102 -8.75 -18.11 -13.76
CA GLY A 102 -7.54 -17.85 -14.52
C GLY A 102 -7.62 -16.71 -15.51
N GLN A 103 -8.75 -16.02 -15.56
CA GLN A 103 -8.93 -14.92 -16.50
C GLN A 103 -9.07 -13.59 -15.77
N LEU A 104 -8.47 -12.57 -16.34
CA LEU A 104 -8.58 -11.22 -15.83
C LEU A 104 -9.78 -10.55 -16.49
N LYS A 105 -10.67 -10.01 -15.66
CA LYS A 105 -11.83 -9.30 -16.13
C LYS A 105 -11.84 -7.89 -15.59
N ARG A 106 -11.92 -6.92 -16.47
CA ARG A 106 -11.96 -5.52 -16.07
C ARG A 106 -13.32 -5.18 -15.49
N ILE A 107 -13.32 -4.70 -14.25
CA ILE A 107 -14.55 -4.35 -13.55
C ILE A 107 -14.78 -2.85 -13.58
N ARG A 108 -13.71 -2.08 -13.40
CA ARG A 108 -13.82 -0.63 -13.32
C ARG A 108 -12.76 0.00 -14.22
N PRO A 109 -13.14 0.63 -15.31
CA PRO A 109 -12.19 1.38 -16.12
C PRO A 109 -11.91 2.75 -15.49
N LEU A 110 -10.74 3.27 -15.78
CA LEU A 110 -10.26 4.52 -15.24
C LEU A 110 -11.26 5.67 -15.43
N ILE A 111 -11.87 5.74 -16.59
CA ILE A 111 -12.77 6.86 -16.92
C ILE A 111 -14.02 6.94 -16.06
N PHE A 112 -14.33 5.86 -15.33
CA PHE A 112 -15.52 5.84 -14.48
C PHE A 112 -15.30 6.46 -13.12
N LEU A 113 -14.09 6.85 -12.82
CA LEU A 113 -13.79 7.41 -11.51
C LEU A 113 -14.53 8.71 -11.26
N GLU A 114 -14.83 9.45 -12.30
CA GLU A 114 -15.53 10.70 -12.18
C GLU A 114 -17.04 10.52 -12.21
N SER A 115 -17.50 9.33 -12.44
CA SER A 115 -18.90 9.04 -12.59
C SER A 115 -19.55 8.66 -11.27
N ASP A 116 -20.83 8.96 -11.15
CA ASP A 116 -21.60 8.54 -10.00
C ASP A 116 -22.08 7.11 -10.12
N ALA A 117 -21.66 6.43 -11.15
CA ALA A 117 -22.12 5.07 -11.43
C ALA A 117 -21.78 4.07 -10.34
N PHE A 118 -20.79 4.39 -9.52
CA PHE A 118 -20.33 3.47 -8.47
C PHE A 118 -20.88 3.78 -7.10
N HIS A 119 -21.78 4.72 -7.02
CA HIS A 119 -22.31 5.16 -5.73
C HIS A 119 -23.71 4.67 -5.49
#